data_9ce6db535923a7566b378233743d324c
#
_entry.id   9ce6db535923a7566b378233743d324c
#
_cell.length_a   1.000
_cell.length_b   1.000
_cell.length_c   1.000
_cell.angle_alpha   90.00
_cell.angle_beta   90.00
_cell.angle_gamma   90.00
#
_symmetry.space_group_name_H-M   'P 1'
#
loop_
_entity.id
_entity.type
_entity.pdbx_description
1 polymer ?
#
loop_
_entity_poly.entity_id
_entity_poly.type
_entity_poly.pdbx_seq_one_letter_code
_entity_poly.pdbx_strand_id
1 'polypeptide(L)'
;VTSIRLPLPPRFATDCLMGLLFHLDRAYTLTVYGSEVEISGPKPKLALEELLEKKAVQVLEERVRKGVRVDLRFSGNDKKYRDEIWRALSLSQDASPIEMIRTLASDPLKDYGRVRLPSVLKPEYYEFNRIPGYAGSENLRLARDEYPINVVAMSLAGYLLSKVGTARLERTQSVSVVVTPVITARGLAVDPEYRYNVYVDPVGRLVVDLLQRKGWLDGLFPETALALLLACTMGGAQFKLYAVKEAGGQEPATIFSAMQMDLRPLYERMRELQLTDELYRQKIVTIAKSSLDVNAQGLKKTLATRFALLLYEILSRSRPPEEFVSVVNREYLSLSMFRGGIRSDEDKGIQQLIESAVKVGRKIWSSLMQAEAI
;
A
#
# COMPACT_ATOMS: atom_id res chain seq x y z
N VAL A 1 16.33 5.16 28.82
CA VAL A 1 15.34 5.02 27.73
C VAL A 1 14.04 5.57 28.28
N THR A 2 13.53 6.60 27.64
CA THR A 2 12.21 7.15 27.95
C THR A 2 11.19 6.52 27.00
N SER A 3 9.98 6.30 27.47
CA SER A 3 8.90 5.82 26.62
C SER A 3 7.67 6.71 26.73
N ILE A 4 6.85 6.71 25.70
CA ILE A 4 5.53 7.32 25.67
C ILE A 4 4.52 6.29 25.22
N ARG A 5 3.28 6.41 25.69
CA ARG A 5 2.19 5.52 25.28
C ARG A 5 1.08 6.33 24.61
N LEU A 6 0.58 5.77 23.52
CA LEU A 6 -0.55 6.30 22.78
C LEU A 6 -1.65 5.25 22.75
N PRO A 7 -2.91 5.61 23.05
CA PRO A 7 -4.02 4.69 22.90
C PRO A 7 -4.23 4.35 21.43
N LEU A 8 -4.54 3.08 21.15
CA LEU A 8 -4.84 2.60 19.81
C LEU A 8 -6.35 2.77 19.56
N PRO A 9 -6.74 3.54 18.55
CA PRO A 9 -8.10 3.53 18.06
C PRO A 9 -8.40 2.17 17.39
N PRO A 10 -9.68 1.82 17.13
CA PRO A 10 -9.99 0.49 16.62
C PRO A 10 -9.54 0.27 15.18
N ARG A 11 -9.17 -0.98 14.86
CA ARG A 11 -9.02 -1.55 13.52
C ARG A 11 -8.30 -0.66 12.51
N PHE A 12 -9.00 -0.17 11.47
CA PHE A 12 -8.41 0.61 10.38
C PHE A 12 -7.72 1.88 10.86
N ALA A 13 -8.27 2.56 11.86
CA ALA A 13 -7.62 3.74 12.45
C ALA A 13 -6.29 3.39 13.13
N THR A 14 -6.19 2.22 13.79
CA THR A 14 -4.91 1.68 14.29
C THR A 14 -3.94 1.43 13.15
N ASP A 15 -4.38 0.79 12.08
CA ASP A 15 -3.49 0.52 10.93
C ASP A 15 -2.98 1.83 10.31
N CYS A 16 -3.82 2.87 10.24
CA CYS A 16 -3.39 4.20 9.80
C CYS A 16 -2.39 4.84 10.77
N LEU A 17 -2.65 4.80 12.10
CA LEU A 17 -1.72 5.31 13.10
C LEU A 17 -0.37 4.60 13.00
N MET A 18 -0.38 3.28 12.89
CA MET A 18 0.85 2.50 12.71
C MET A 18 1.54 2.79 11.37
N GLY A 19 0.77 3.08 10.32
CA GLY A 19 1.29 3.58 9.04
C GLY A 19 2.11 4.87 9.19
N LEU A 20 1.72 5.78 10.10
CA LEU A 20 2.51 6.94 10.46
C LEU A 20 3.74 6.55 11.30
N LEU A 21 3.52 5.84 12.43
CA LEU A 21 4.57 5.52 13.40
C LEU A 21 5.66 4.63 12.80
N PHE A 22 5.33 3.86 11.78
CA PHE A 22 6.26 3.07 11.00
C PHE A 22 7.42 3.89 10.39
N HIS A 23 7.24 5.18 10.22
CA HIS A 23 8.27 6.09 9.73
C HIS A 23 9.21 6.66 10.81
N LEU A 24 9.08 6.23 12.06
CA LEU A 24 10.07 6.52 13.10
C LEU A 24 11.42 5.94 12.75
N ASP A 25 12.50 6.57 13.24
CA ASP A 25 13.86 6.09 13.07
C ASP A 25 14.07 4.71 13.72
N ARG A 26 15.07 3.96 13.27
CA ARG A 26 15.47 2.65 13.82
C ARG A 26 15.85 2.69 15.30
N ALA A 27 16.22 3.85 15.81
CA ALA A 27 16.54 4.04 17.24
C ALA A 27 15.32 3.87 18.15
N TYR A 28 14.10 3.79 17.56
CA TYR A 28 12.84 3.65 18.30
C TYR A 28 12.24 2.27 18.12
N THR A 29 11.74 1.73 19.22
CA THR A 29 11.00 0.47 19.25
C THR A 29 9.52 0.77 19.50
N LEU A 30 8.66 0.15 18.70
CA LEU A 30 7.21 0.18 18.88
C LEU A 30 6.77 -1.14 19.50
N THR A 31 6.10 -1.07 20.64
CA THR A 31 5.54 -2.25 21.32
C THR A 31 4.06 -2.06 21.53
N VAL A 32 3.25 -3.01 21.08
CA VAL A 32 1.79 -2.97 21.24
C VAL A 32 1.38 -3.73 22.49
N TYR A 33 0.66 -3.06 23.39
CA TYR A 33 0.11 -3.61 24.63
C TYR A 33 -1.42 -3.46 24.62
N GLY A 34 -2.13 -4.49 24.19
CA GLY A 34 -3.59 -4.45 24.16
C GLY A 34 -4.14 -3.27 23.34
N SER A 35 -4.62 -2.24 24.03
CA SER A 35 -5.19 -1.03 23.40
C SER A 35 -4.22 0.16 23.34
N GLU A 36 -2.94 -0.06 23.54
CA GLU A 36 -1.93 1.01 23.53
C GLU A 36 -0.72 0.61 22.70
N VAL A 37 -0.03 1.59 22.12
CA VAL A 37 1.32 1.45 21.56
C VAL A 37 2.30 2.25 22.38
N GLU A 38 3.39 1.61 22.79
CA GLU A 38 4.52 2.23 23.45
C GLU A 38 5.61 2.53 22.44
N ILE A 39 6.08 3.76 22.43
CA ILE A 39 7.23 4.24 21.65
C ILE A 39 8.39 4.40 22.62
N SER A 40 9.39 3.54 22.51
CA SER A 40 10.57 3.55 23.40
C SER A 40 11.82 3.95 22.62
N GLY A 41 12.62 4.85 23.18
CA GLY A 41 13.86 5.32 22.54
C GLY A 41 14.36 6.62 23.16
N PRO A 42 15.37 7.26 22.54
CA PRO A 42 15.89 8.55 22.99
C PRO A 42 14.91 9.67 22.59
N LYS A 43 14.38 10.42 23.61
CA LYS A 43 13.50 11.59 23.39
C LYS A 43 12.29 11.28 22.46
N PRO A 44 11.40 10.36 22.82
CA PRO A 44 10.33 9.91 21.92
C PRO A 44 9.32 11.00 21.54
N LYS A 45 9.13 12.04 22.37
CA LYS A 45 8.32 13.21 22.01
C LYS A 45 8.93 13.96 20.83
N LEU A 46 10.24 14.27 20.89
CA LEU A 46 10.95 14.94 19.80
C LEU A 46 10.91 14.11 18.51
N ALA A 47 11.00 12.79 18.64
CA ALA A 47 10.86 11.90 17.48
C ALA A 47 9.50 12.00 16.80
N LEU A 48 8.42 12.14 17.55
CA LEU A 48 7.09 12.38 16.99
C LEU A 48 6.97 13.75 16.33
N GLU A 49 7.54 14.80 16.95
CA GLU A 49 7.60 16.14 16.35
C GLU A 49 8.33 16.10 15.02
N GLU A 50 9.51 15.48 14.97
CA GLU A 50 10.29 15.33 13.74
C GLU A 50 9.59 14.44 12.69
N LEU A 51 8.94 13.37 13.12
CA LEU A 51 8.15 12.51 12.25
C LEU A 51 7.05 13.29 11.53
N LEU A 52 6.30 14.08 12.27
CA LEU A 52 5.20 14.87 11.73
C LEU A 52 5.71 16.01 10.82
N GLU A 53 6.64 16.84 11.33
CA GLU A 53 7.12 18.02 10.61
C GLU A 53 8.04 17.66 9.43
N LYS A 54 9.12 16.92 9.71
CA LYS A 54 10.15 16.67 8.71
C LYS A 54 9.83 15.54 7.75
N LYS A 55 8.99 14.58 8.16
CA LYS A 55 8.70 13.41 7.33
C LYS A 55 7.29 13.50 6.73
N ALA A 56 6.25 13.56 7.56
CA ALA A 56 4.88 13.54 7.04
C ALA A 56 4.58 14.79 6.19
N VAL A 57 4.85 15.99 6.70
CA VAL A 57 4.62 17.24 5.96
C VAL A 57 5.41 17.26 4.67
N GLN A 58 6.72 16.96 4.68
CA GLN A 58 7.56 17.01 3.48
C GLN A 58 7.09 16.05 2.38
N VAL A 59 6.73 14.80 2.75
CA VAL A 59 6.22 13.82 1.78
C VAL A 59 4.90 14.28 1.17
N LEU A 60 4.00 14.83 1.96
CA LEU A 60 2.70 15.29 1.46
C LEU A 60 2.84 16.55 0.60
N GLU A 61 3.71 17.47 0.95
CA GLU A 61 4.04 18.64 0.11
C GLU A 61 4.69 18.25 -1.21
N GLU A 62 5.57 17.26 -1.20
CA GLU A 62 6.17 16.72 -2.43
C GLU A 62 5.10 16.10 -3.33
N ARG A 63 4.13 15.37 -2.75
CA ARG A 63 2.97 14.86 -3.50
C ARG A 63 2.17 15.99 -4.14
N VAL A 64 1.88 17.05 -3.39
CA VAL A 64 1.18 18.24 -3.93
C VAL A 64 1.96 18.87 -5.07
N ARG A 65 3.27 19.04 -4.92
CA ARG A 65 4.14 19.57 -6.01
C ARG A 65 4.12 18.70 -7.28
N LYS A 66 3.93 17.38 -7.12
CA LYS A 66 3.76 16.43 -8.23
C LYS A 66 2.32 16.35 -8.76
N GLY A 67 1.42 17.23 -8.32
CA GLY A 67 0.02 17.27 -8.75
C GLY A 67 -0.87 16.21 -8.09
N VAL A 68 -0.39 15.52 -7.06
CA VAL A 68 -1.22 14.58 -6.29
C VAL A 68 -2.07 15.35 -5.30
N ARG A 69 -3.37 15.12 -5.33
CA ARG A 69 -4.30 15.76 -4.40
C ARG A 69 -4.18 15.14 -3.01
N VAL A 70 -3.84 15.97 -2.03
CA VAL A 70 -3.80 15.62 -0.60
C VAL A 70 -5.02 16.25 0.07
N ASP A 71 -6.09 15.46 0.20
CA ASP A 71 -7.33 15.90 0.85
C ASP A 71 -7.90 14.81 1.77
N LEU A 72 -8.66 15.27 2.74
CA LEU A 72 -9.48 14.44 3.61
C LEU A 72 -10.95 14.71 3.29
N ARG A 73 -11.69 13.68 2.93
CA ARG A 73 -13.11 13.79 2.66
C ARG A 73 -13.91 13.33 3.87
N PHE A 74 -14.76 14.22 4.34
CA PHE A 74 -15.68 13.97 5.43
C PHE A 74 -17.11 13.93 4.90
N SER A 75 -17.89 12.95 5.33
CA SER A 75 -19.33 12.92 5.07
C SER A 75 -20.03 14.09 5.76
N GLY A 76 -21.25 14.41 5.34
CA GLY A 76 -22.02 15.50 5.97
C GLY A 76 -22.12 15.36 7.50
N ASN A 77 -22.27 14.12 7.99
CA ASN A 77 -22.34 13.81 9.41
C ASN A 77 -20.98 13.90 10.13
N ASP A 78 -19.87 13.79 9.40
CA ASP A 78 -18.52 13.81 9.96
C ASP A 78 -17.89 15.21 10.00
N LYS A 79 -18.50 16.19 9.33
CA LYS A 79 -17.98 17.59 9.33
C LYS A 79 -17.81 18.14 10.74
N LYS A 80 -18.73 17.82 11.64
CA LYS A 80 -18.63 18.23 13.04
C LYS A 80 -17.36 17.72 13.72
N TYR A 81 -16.93 16.48 13.45
CA TYR A 81 -15.70 15.92 14.04
C TYR A 81 -14.45 16.58 13.45
N ARG A 82 -14.46 16.88 12.16
CA ARG A 82 -13.42 17.72 11.54
C ARG A 82 -13.36 19.08 12.25
N ASP A 83 -14.50 19.73 12.39
CA ASP A 83 -14.57 21.09 12.97
C ASP A 83 -14.14 21.10 14.45
N GLU A 84 -14.40 20.02 15.19
CA GLU A 84 -13.90 19.81 16.55
C GLU A 84 -12.37 19.68 16.58
N ILE A 85 -11.79 18.86 15.69
CA ILE A 85 -10.34 18.68 15.57
C ILE A 85 -9.68 20.01 15.16
N TRP A 86 -10.21 20.68 14.12
CA TRP A 86 -9.66 21.95 13.63
C TRP A 86 -9.70 23.03 14.70
N ARG A 87 -10.80 23.15 15.43
CA ARG A 87 -10.94 24.11 16.55
C ARG A 87 -9.95 23.81 17.68
N ALA A 88 -9.80 22.55 18.06
CA ALA A 88 -8.87 22.14 19.11
C ALA A 88 -7.42 22.45 18.77
N LEU A 89 -7.07 22.37 17.48
CA LEU A 89 -5.77 22.74 16.95
C LEU A 89 -5.66 24.23 16.58
N SER A 90 -6.68 25.05 16.89
CA SER A 90 -6.72 26.48 16.55
C SER A 90 -6.55 26.78 15.04
N LEU A 91 -7.08 25.90 14.19
CA LEU A 91 -7.04 26.03 12.74
C LEU A 91 -8.29 26.70 12.20
N SER A 92 -8.16 27.40 11.07
CA SER A 92 -9.31 27.89 10.30
C SER A 92 -10.10 26.72 9.68
N GLN A 93 -11.37 26.93 9.35
CA GLN A 93 -12.19 25.89 8.71
C GLN A 93 -11.68 25.45 7.35
N ASP A 94 -10.95 26.35 6.66
CA ASP A 94 -10.37 26.09 5.33
C ASP A 94 -8.94 25.58 5.38
N ALA A 95 -8.40 25.37 6.61
CA ALA A 95 -7.05 24.86 6.77
C ALA A 95 -6.88 23.49 6.10
N SER A 96 -5.76 23.31 5.43
CA SER A 96 -5.42 22.07 4.76
C SER A 96 -5.06 20.95 5.73
N PRO A 97 -5.15 19.67 5.32
CA PRO A 97 -4.65 18.57 6.14
C PRO A 97 -3.15 18.68 6.47
N ILE A 98 -2.36 19.30 5.62
CA ILE A 98 -0.93 19.53 5.88
C ILE A 98 -0.73 20.54 7.02
N GLU A 99 -1.54 21.60 7.07
CA GLU A 99 -1.52 22.54 8.19
C GLU A 99 -1.95 21.89 9.49
N MET A 100 -2.94 20.98 9.48
CA MET A 100 -3.30 20.17 10.63
C MET A 100 -2.10 19.38 11.17
N ILE A 101 -1.36 18.69 10.28
CA ILE A 101 -0.20 17.91 10.69
C ILE A 101 0.92 18.80 11.24
N ARG A 102 1.18 19.95 10.59
CA ARG A 102 2.20 20.91 11.04
C ARG A 102 1.87 21.50 12.41
N THR A 103 0.61 21.85 12.65
CA THR A 103 0.17 22.34 13.97
C THR A 103 0.29 21.26 15.03
N LEU A 104 -0.10 20.02 14.71
CA LEU A 104 0.06 18.89 15.62
C LEU A 104 1.53 18.62 15.95
N ALA A 105 2.44 18.82 15.00
CA ALA A 105 3.87 18.61 15.17
C ALA A 105 4.48 19.52 16.25
N SER A 106 3.90 20.69 16.51
CA SER A 106 4.39 21.61 17.55
C SER A 106 4.25 21.05 18.98
N ASP A 107 3.24 20.23 19.23
CA ASP A 107 3.08 19.49 20.50
C ASP A 107 2.18 18.26 20.32
N PRO A 108 2.73 17.14 19.84
CA PRO A 108 1.95 15.95 19.48
C PRO A 108 1.35 15.20 20.68
N LEU A 109 1.81 15.51 21.90
CA LEU A 109 1.35 14.87 23.13
C LEU A 109 0.44 15.77 23.98
N LYS A 110 0.17 17.00 23.53
CA LYS A 110 -0.75 17.92 24.21
C LYS A 110 -2.15 17.31 24.28
N ASP A 111 -2.81 17.50 25.39
CA ASP A 111 -4.23 17.18 25.52
C ASP A 111 -5.07 18.25 24.80
N TYR A 112 -5.61 17.87 23.65
CA TYR A 112 -6.52 18.69 22.85
C TYR A 112 -8.00 18.33 23.11
N GLY A 113 -8.29 17.45 24.09
CA GLY A 113 -9.60 16.89 24.33
C GLY A 113 -9.86 15.61 23.53
N ARG A 114 -11.12 15.22 23.42
CA ARG A 114 -11.53 13.96 22.80
C ARG A 114 -12.56 14.19 21.70
N VAL A 115 -12.54 13.33 20.70
CA VAL A 115 -13.47 13.37 19.57
C VAL A 115 -13.79 11.95 19.09
N ARG A 116 -14.95 11.77 18.50
CA ARG A 116 -15.31 10.53 17.81
C ARG A 116 -14.54 10.38 16.50
N LEU A 117 -14.24 9.13 16.14
CA LEU A 117 -13.60 8.86 14.86
C LEU A 117 -14.51 9.29 13.69
N PRO A 118 -14.00 10.05 12.71
CA PRO A 118 -14.69 10.25 11.43
C PRO A 118 -14.77 8.95 10.63
N SER A 119 -15.73 8.87 9.69
CA SER A 119 -15.98 7.66 8.90
C SER A 119 -14.75 7.20 8.09
N VAL A 120 -13.91 8.13 7.67
CA VAL A 120 -12.67 7.84 6.93
C VAL A 120 -11.68 6.99 7.73
N LEU A 121 -11.75 7.04 9.07
CA LEU A 121 -10.92 6.22 9.97
C LEU A 121 -11.64 4.98 10.52
N LYS A 122 -12.91 4.80 10.20
CA LYS A 122 -13.72 3.63 10.59
C LYS A 122 -14.61 3.13 9.47
N PRO A 123 -14.08 2.97 8.24
CA PRO A 123 -14.90 2.61 7.07
C PRO A 123 -15.57 1.24 7.23
N GLU A 124 -14.98 0.32 7.99
CA GLU A 124 -15.50 -1.02 8.27
C GLU A 124 -16.83 -1.02 9.03
N TYR A 125 -17.13 0.01 9.80
CA TYR A 125 -18.37 0.09 10.58
C TYR A 125 -19.62 0.18 9.72
N TYR A 126 -19.50 0.78 8.55
CA TYR A 126 -20.64 0.99 7.67
C TYR A 126 -20.97 -0.21 6.81
N GLU A 127 -20.05 -1.17 6.70
CA GLU A 127 -20.32 -2.43 6.02
C GLU A 127 -21.04 -3.43 6.92
N PHE A 128 -20.62 -3.56 8.17
CA PHE A 128 -21.25 -4.44 9.15
C PHE A 128 -22.71 -4.05 9.45
N ASN A 129 -23.03 -2.76 9.39
CA ASN A 129 -24.41 -2.29 9.57
C ASN A 129 -25.37 -2.70 8.41
N ARG A 130 -24.83 -3.15 7.29
CA ARG A 130 -25.63 -3.62 6.14
C ARG A 130 -25.91 -5.12 6.17
N ILE A 131 -25.29 -5.86 7.05
CA ILE A 131 -25.53 -7.31 7.21
C ILE A 131 -26.66 -7.51 8.23
N PRO A 132 -27.88 -7.96 7.81
CA PRO A 132 -28.96 -8.21 8.74
C PRO A 132 -28.54 -9.21 9.83
N GLY A 133 -28.73 -8.85 11.10
CA GLY A 133 -28.39 -9.69 12.24
C GLY A 133 -26.95 -9.53 12.78
N TYR A 134 -26.06 -8.77 12.11
CA TYR A 134 -24.68 -8.53 12.58
C TYR A 134 -24.51 -7.23 13.41
N ALA A 135 -25.59 -6.51 13.64
CA ALA A 135 -25.61 -5.33 14.50
C ALA A 135 -25.48 -5.73 15.99
N GLY A 136 -24.38 -6.44 16.33
CA GLY A 136 -24.01 -6.67 17.72
C GLY A 136 -23.75 -5.34 18.41
N SER A 137 -24.30 -5.17 19.60
CA SER A 137 -24.21 -3.97 20.42
C SER A 137 -22.76 -3.48 20.65
N GLU A 138 -21.78 -4.36 20.61
CA GLU A 138 -20.34 -4.04 20.74
C GLU A 138 -19.78 -3.24 19.59
N ASN A 139 -20.12 -3.54 18.33
CA ASN A 139 -19.63 -2.78 17.17
C ASN A 139 -20.20 -1.35 17.15
N LEU A 140 -21.46 -1.18 17.54
CA LEU A 140 -22.08 0.14 17.69
C LEU A 140 -21.49 0.93 18.87
N ARG A 141 -21.02 0.23 19.93
CA ARG A 141 -20.38 0.86 21.08
C ARG A 141 -19.02 1.44 20.68
N LEU A 142 -18.16 0.68 20.02
CA LEU A 142 -16.86 1.14 19.52
C LEU A 142 -16.99 2.32 18.54
N ALA A 143 -18.08 2.39 17.75
CA ALA A 143 -18.33 3.53 16.86
C ALA A 143 -18.68 4.83 17.60
N ARG A 144 -19.08 4.75 18.87
CA ARG A 144 -19.46 5.89 19.71
C ARG A 144 -18.33 6.35 20.63
N ASP A 145 -17.26 5.56 20.78
CA ASP A 145 -16.15 5.90 21.65
C ASP A 145 -15.40 7.13 21.14
N GLU A 146 -14.93 7.92 22.07
CA GLU A 146 -14.14 9.12 21.83
C GLU A 146 -12.68 8.83 22.10
N TYR A 147 -11.83 9.33 21.23
CA TYR A 147 -10.37 9.18 21.30
C TYR A 147 -9.69 10.53 21.44
N PRO A 148 -8.49 10.60 22.05
CA PRO A 148 -7.73 11.83 22.09
C PRO A 148 -7.54 12.44 20.71
N ILE A 149 -7.79 13.73 20.58
CA ILE A 149 -7.73 14.45 19.29
C ILE A 149 -6.37 14.32 18.61
N ASN A 150 -5.27 14.35 19.38
CA ASN A 150 -3.93 14.14 18.84
C ASN A 150 -3.76 12.76 18.20
N VAL A 151 -4.31 11.71 18.80
CA VAL A 151 -4.27 10.34 18.24
C VAL A 151 -5.11 10.24 16.97
N VAL A 152 -6.31 10.85 16.96
CA VAL A 152 -7.15 10.90 15.76
C VAL A 152 -6.46 11.67 14.63
N ALA A 153 -5.85 12.82 14.94
CA ALA A 153 -5.11 13.62 13.96
C ALA A 153 -3.86 12.88 13.44
N MET A 154 -3.13 12.15 14.29
CA MET A 154 -2.04 11.27 13.85
C MET A 154 -2.53 10.12 12.97
N SER A 155 -3.69 9.54 13.27
CA SER A 155 -4.29 8.50 12.42
C SER A 155 -4.71 9.06 11.05
N LEU A 156 -5.22 10.29 10.99
CA LEU A 156 -5.51 10.99 9.74
C LEU A 156 -4.23 11.28 8.93
N ALA A 157 -3.15 11.68 9.61
CA ALA A 157 -1.84 11.84 8.98
C ALA A 157 -1.32 10.52 8.40
N GLY A 158 -1.45 9.44 9.16
CA GLY A 158 -1.10 8.09 8.71
C GLY A 158 -1.95 7.61 7.54
N TYR A 159 -3.25 7.89 7.54
CA TYR A 159 -4.11 7.64 6.39
C TYR A 159 -3.60 8.34 5.12
N LEU A 160 -3.28 9.63 5.22
CA LEU A 160 -2.77 10.41 4.09
C LEU A 160 -1.43 9.89 3.58
N LEU A 161 -0.51 9.52 4.48
CA LEU A 161 0.79 8.93 4.11
C LEU A 161 0.62 7.57 3.45
N SER A 162 -0.25 6.73 4.00
CA SER A 162 -0.50 5.36 3.54
C SER A 162 -1.35 5.30 2.28
N LYS A 163 -1.99 6.41 1.90
CA LYS A 163 -2.76 6.51 0.66
C LYS A 163 -1.82 6.53 -0.54
N VAL A 164 -1.81 5.45 -1.32
CA VAL A 164 -0.93 5.29 -2.48
C VAL A 164 -1.58 5.69 -3.79
N GLY A 165 -2.90 5.84 -3.83
CA GLY A 165 -3.61 6.29 -5.01
C GLY A 165 -5.09 6.50 -4.77
N THR A 166 -5.78 7.10 -5.75
CA THR A 166 -7.23 7.30 -5.77
C THR A 166 -7.75 7.02 -7.16
N ALA A 167 -8.80 6.19 -7.26
CA ALA A 167 -9.52 5.91 -8.49
C ALA A 167 -10.91 6.55 -8.47
N ARG A 168 -11.40 6.97 -9.63
CA ARG A 168 -12.81 7.30 -9.83
C ARG A 168 -13.56 6.05 -10.30
N LEU A 169 -14.54 5.59 -9.53
CA LEU A 169 -15.42 4.51 -9.94
C LEU A 169 -16.57 5.02 -10.82
N GLU A 170 -17.13 6.20 -10.47
CA GLU A 170 -18.20 6.87 -11.18
C GLU A 170 -18.00 8.39 -11.08
N ARG A 171 -18.89 9.19 -11.70
CA ARG A 171 -18.77 10.67 -11.69
C ARG A 171 -18.62 11.29 -10.29
N THR A 172 -19.16 10.65 -9.26
CA THR A 172 -19.21 11.16 -7.88
C THR A 172 -18.49 10.30 -6.86
N GLN A 173 -18.03 9.08 -7.23
CA GLN A 173 -17.45 8.12 -6.30
C GLN A 173 -15.97 7.93 -6.57
N SER A 174 -15.16 8.07 -5.52
CA SER A 174 -13.73 7.76 -5.56
C SER A 174 -13.35 6.69 -4.53
N VAL A 175 -12.42 5.83 -4.91
CA VAL A 175 -11.83 4.81 -4.05
C VAL A 175 -10.38 5.16 -3.82
N SER A 176 -10.00 5.27 -2.55
CA SER A 176 -8.61 5.41 -2.14
C SER A 176 -8.00 4.06 -1.84
N VAL A 177 -6.79 3.85 -2.33
CA VAL A 177 -5.98 2.69 -1.99
C VAL A 177 -5.02 3.06 -0.89
N VAL A 178 -5.12 2.35 0.23
CA VAL A 178 -4.33 2.59 1.44
C VAL A 178 -3.52 1.33 1.74
N VAL A 179 -2.21 1.50 1.92
CA VAL A 179 -1.28 0.42 2.25
C VAL A 179 -0.69 0.69 3.63
N THR A 180 -0.94 -0.22 4.56
CA THR A 180 -0.46 -0.11 5.94
C THR A 180 0.40 -1.32 6.33
N PRO A 181 1.39 -1.17 7.22
CA PRO A 181 2.17 -2.30 7.71
C PRO A 181 1.32 -3.25 8.54
N VAL A 182 1.64 -4.54 8.51
CA VAL A 182 1.07 -5.52 9.43
C VAL A 182 1.81 -5.45 10.74
N ILE A 183 1.06 -5.26 11.82
CA ILE A 183 1.59 -5.33 13.19
C ILE A 183 1.62 -6.81 13.58
N THR A 184 2.79 -7.34 13.85
CA THR A 184 2.94 -8.67 14.42
C THR A 184 3.27 -8.56 15.91
N ALA A 185 2.93 -9.59 16.69
CA ALA A 185 3.26 -9.66 18.14
C ALA A 185 4.77 -9.57 18.45
N ARG A 186 5.62 -9.57 17.45
CA ARG A 186 7.08 -9.46 17.56
C ARG A 186 7.65 -8.14 17.04
N GLY A 187 6.80 -7.11 16.85
CA GLY A 187 7.20 -5.81 16.31
C GLY A 187 6.90 -5.65 14.81
N LEU A 188 7.18 -4.47 14.30
CA LEU A 188 6.98 -4.14 12.89
C LEU A 188 7.96 -4.92 12.01
N ALA A 189 7.45 -5.83 11.20
CA ALA A 189 8.25 -6.74 10.37
C ALA A 189 8.67 -6.11 9.02
N VAL A 190 9.09 -4.84 8.99
CA VAL A 190 9.40 -4.17 7.72
C VAL A 190 10.78 -3.51 7.75
N ASP A 191 11.53 -3.66 6.65
CA ASP A 191 12.81 -3.01 6.46
C ASP A 191 12.66 -1.49 6.27
N PRO A 192 13.31 -0.67 7.10
CA PRO A 192 13.21 0.78 7.06
C PRO A 192 13.63 1.45 5.75
N GLU A 193 14.53 0.88 4.99
CA GLU A 193 15.05 1.50 3.75
C GLU A 193 13.98 1.67 2.66
N TYR A 194 12.95 0.82 2.67
CA TYR A 194 11.89 0.85 1.66
C TYR A 194 10.74 1.81 1.97
N ARG A 195 10.73 2.47 3.13
CA ARG A 195 9.59 3.23 3.66
C ARG A 195 9.23 4.49 2.86
N TYR A 196 10.19 5.13 2.21
CA TYR A 196 10.00 6.45 1.58
C TYR A 196 9.88 6.44 0.07
N ASN A 197 10.61 5.56 -0.61
CA ASN A 197 10.67 5.57 -2.07
C ASN A 197 9.46 4.89 -2.73
N VAL A 198 8.72 4.08 -2.01
CA VAL A 198 7.63 3.26 -2.55
C VAL A 198 6.32 4.01 -2.67
N TYR A 199 6.10 5.04 -1.84
CA TYR A 199 4.86 5.83 -1.86
C TYR A 199 4.80 6.85 -3.00
N VAL A 200 5.85 6.95 -3.81
CA VAL A 200 5.93 7.92 -4.88
C VAL A 200 5.78 7.22 -6.24
N ASP A 201 4.56 7.24 -6.72
CA ASP A 201 4.13 7.28 -8.11
C ASP A 201 3.87 5.99 -8.94
N PRO A 202 4.69 4.94 -9.08
CA PRO A 202 4.28 3.89 -10.00
C PRO A 202 3.24 2.92 -9.42
N VAL A 203 3.30 2.63 -8.11
CA VAL A 203 2.39 1.66 -7.47
C VAL A 203 1.00 2.28 -7.28
N GLY A 204 0.93 3.54 -6.88
CA GLY A 204 -0.33 4.24 -6.69
C GLY A 204 -1.13 4.34 -7.98
N ARG A 205 -0.51 4.77 -9.09
CA ARG A 205 -1.17 4.83 -10.40
C ARG A 205 -1.61 3.46 -10.87
N LEU A 206 -0.76 2.46 -10.71
CA LEU A 206 -1.08 1.11 -11.15
C LEU A 206 -2.24 0.50 -10.38
N VAL A 207 -2.29 0.66 -9.07
CA VAL A 207 -3.40 0.16 -8.25
C VAL A 207 -4.68 0.96 -8.52
N VAL A 208 -4.56 2.27 -8.76
CA VAL A 208 -5.66 3.11 -9.23
C VAL A 208 -6.21 2.62 -10.57
N ASP A 209 -5.33 2.37 -11.53
CA ASP A 209 -5.71 1.85 -12.85
C ASP A 209 -6.38 0.47 -12.74
N LEU A 210 -5.95 -0.38 -11.82
CA LEU A 210 -6.57 -1.67 -11.53
C LEU A 210 -7.96 -1.55 -10.93
N LEU A 211 -8.17 -0.60 -10.01
CA LEU A 211 -9.45 -0.39 -9.35
C LEU A 211 -10.48 0.32 -10.25
N GLN A 212 -10.04 1.08 -11.24
CA GLN A 212 -10.94 1.73 -12.20
C GLN A 212 -11.67 0.75 -13.13
N ARG A 213 -11.29 -0.52 -13.11
CA ARG A 213 -11.88 -1.53 -13.99
C ARG A 213 -13.08 -2.21 -13.37
N LYS A 214 -14.21 -2.18 -14.07
CA LYS A 214 -15.23 -3.21 -13.95
C LYS A 214 -14.58 -4.53 -14.33
N GLY A 215 -14.46 -5.48 -13.41
CA GLY A 215 -13.98 -6.83 -13.70
C GLY A 215 -12.55 -7.15 -13.27
N TRP A 216 -11.91 -6.37 -12.42
CA TRP A 216 -10.64 -6.82 -11.83
C TRP A 216 -10.78 -8.11 -11.00
N LEU A 217 -11.99 -8.39 -10.53
CA LEU A 217 -12.35 -9.65 -9.87
C LEU A 217 -12.74 -10.77 -10.86
N ASP A 218 -13.06 -10.44 -12.10
CA ASP A 218 -13.59 -11.39 -13.08
C ASP A 218 -12.50 -12.06 -13.96
N GLY A 219 -11.26 -11.70 -13.82
CA GLY A 219 -10.27 -12.25 -14.72
C GLY A 219 -8.86 -12.34 -14.17
N LEU A 220 -8.35 -13.55 -14.12
CA LEU A 220 -6.93 -13.90 -14.18
C LEU A 220 -6.00 -13.10 -13.26
N PHE A 221 -6.07 -13.38 -11.95
CA PHE A 221 -4.99 -13.22 -10.96
C PHE A 221 -4.22 -11.87 -10.98
N PRO A 222 -4.88 -10.71 -10.97
CA PRO A 222 -4.17 -9.45 -10.81
C PRO A 222 -3.37 -9.40 -9.50
N GLU A 223 -3.79 -10.17 -8.49
CA GLU A 223 -3.12 -10.28 -7.20
C GLU A 223 -1.69 -10.82 -7.32
N THR A 224 -1.46 -11.77 -8.22
CA THR A 224 -0.12 -12.36 -8.43
C THR A 224 0.84 -11.34 -9.04
N ALA A 225 0.39 -10.61 -10.06
CA ALA A 225 1.19 -9.57 -10.68
C ALA A 225 1.41 -8.38 -9.74
N LEU A 226 0.42 -8.05 -8.91
CA LEU A 226 0.53 -7.04 -7.87
C LEU A 226 1.53 -7.47 -6.78
N ALA A 227 1.47 -8.72 -6.33
CA ALA A 227 2.41 -9.27 -5.35
C ALA A 227 3.86 -9.22 -5.87
N LEU A 228 4.10 -9.60 -7.14
CA LEU A 228 5.42 -9.48 -7.76
C LEU A 228 5.92 -8.03 -7.81
N LEU A 229 5.05 -7.10 -8.22
CA LEU A 229 5.39 -5.70 -8.28
C LEU A 229 5.77 -5.16 -6.89
N LEU A 230 4.97 -5.49 -5.89
CA LEU A 230 5.21 -5.05 -4.51
C LEU A 230 6.44 -5.71 -3.90
N ALA A 231 6.70 -7.00 -4.15
CA ALA A 231 7.92 -7.67 -3.72
C ALA A 231 9.18 -7.00 -4.30
N CYS A 232 9.12 -6.57 -5.56
CA CYS A 232 10.22 -5.83 -6.20
C CYS A 232 10.42 -4.41 -5.64
N THR A 233 9.37 -3.78 -5.12
CA THR A 233 9.40 -2.38 -4.67
C THR A 233 9.48 -2.23 -3.16
N MET A 234 8.85 -3.14 -2.41
CA MET A 234 8.75 -3.10 -0.95
C MET A 234 9.58 -4.18 -0.24
N GLY A 235 10.25 -5.06 -0.98
CA GLY A 235 11.01 -6.15 -0.38
C GLY A 235 10.13 -7.17 0.36
N GLY A 236 10.70 -7.80 1.39
CA GLY A 236 10.05 -8.83 2.21
C GLY A 236 9.11 -8.29 3.29
N ALA A 237 8.28 -7.30 2.96
CA ALA A 237 7.36 -6.70 3.90
C ALA A 237 6.04 -7.49 4.04
N GLN A 238 5.41 -7.34 5.20
CA GLN A 238 4.00 -7.68 5.38
C GLN A 238 3.17 -6.40 5.45
N PHE A 239 2.08 -6.34 4.70
CA PHE A 239 1.20 -5.19 4.71
C PHE A 239 -0.25 -5.59 4.48
N LYS A 240 -1.14 -4.66 4.84
CA LYS A 240 -2.55 -4.68 4.51
C LYS A 240 -2.80 -3.67 3.42
N LEU A 241 -3.56 -4.07 2.42
CA LEU A 241 -4.06 -3.21 1.36
C LEU A 241 -5.55 -3.02 1.54
N TYR A 242 -5.98 -1.79 1.60
CA TYR A 242 -7.38 -1.41 1.69
C TYR A 242 -7.79 -0.59 0.47
N ALA A 243 -8.89 -0.97 -0.14
CA ALA A 243 -9.62 -0.13 -1.06
C ALA A 243 -10.77 0.53 -0.30
N VAL A 244 -10.65 1.83 -0.05
CA VAL A 244 -11.61 2.60 0.74
C VAL A 244 -12.43 3.49 -0.20
N LYS A 245 -13.74 3.24 -0.32
CA LYS A 245 -14.66 4.17 -0.96
C LYS A 245 -14.70 5.44 -0.11
N GLU A 246 -14.28 6.56 -0.70
CA GLU A 246 -14.23 7.82 0.02
C GLU A 246 -15.63 8.34 0.33
N ALA A 247 -15.74 9.05 1.45
CA ALA A 247 -16.97 9.74 1.81
C ALA A 247 -17.39 10.74 0.72
N GLY A 248 -18.68 10.81 0.45
CA GLY A 248 -19.24 11.73 -0.55
C GLY A 248 -20.63 12.18 -0.17
N GLY A 249 -20.91 13.50 -0.16
CA GLY A 249 -22.20 14.03 0.24
C GLY A 249 -22.56 13.61 1.67
N GLN A 250 -23.61 12.82 1.81
CA GLN A 250 -24.04 12.23 3.07
C GLN A 250 -23.54 10.79 3.30
N GLU A 251 -22.96 10.18 2.29
CA GLU A 251 -22.47 8.82 2.37
C GLU A 251 -21.15 8.76 3.15
N PRO A 252 -21.05 7.88 4.17
CA PRO A 252 -19.80 7.65 4.90
C PRO A 252 -18.78 6.90 4.03
N ALA A 253 -17.51 6.95 4.45
CA ALA A 253 -16.50 6.08 3.87
C ALA A 253 -16.80 4.61 4.20
N THR A 254 -16.54 3.71 3.24
CA THR A 254 -16.73 2.25 3.40
C THR A 254 -15.53 1.48 2.85
N ILE A 255 -15.26 0.29 3.38
CA ILE A 255 -14.26 -0.61 2.77
C ILE A 255 -14.90 -1.28 1.55
N PHE A 256 -14.26 -1.13 0.41
CA PHE A 256 -14.60 -1.84 -0.81
C PHE A 256 -13.92 -3.21 -0.88
N SER A 257 -12.67 -3.27 -0.46
CA SER A 257 -11.88 -4.49 -0.37
C SER A 257 -10.76 -4.34 0.65
N ALA A 258 -10.39 -5.44 1.31
CA ALA A 258 -9.24 -5.51 2.18
C ALA A 258 -8.51 -6.83 1.98
N MET A 259 -7.19 -6.79 1.82
CA MET A 259 -6.36 -7.99 1.75
C MET A 259 -5.09 -7.81 2.55
N GLN A 260 -4.60 -8.92 3.11
CA GLN A 260 -3.30 -8.96 3.75
C GLN A 260 -2.34 -9.74 2.85
N MET A 261 -1.16 -9.18 2.63
CA MET A 261 -0.12 -9.80 1.83
C MET A 261 1.14 -9.98 2.68
N ASP A 262 1.71 -11.19 2.62
CA ASP A 262 3.05 -11.49 3.13
C ASP A 262 3.98 -11.69 1.94
N LEU A 263 4.87 -10.75 1.72
CA LEU A 263 5.83 -10.81 0.62
C LEU A 263 7.16 -11.47 1.01
N ARG A 264 7.34 -11.83 2.28
CA ARG A 264 8.60 -12.43 2.75
C ARG A 264 8.96 -13.70 1.98
N PRO A 265 8.05 -14.68 1.79
CA PRO A 265 8.39 -15.89 1.05
C PRO A 265 8.83 -15.62 -0.39
N LEU A 266 8.13 -14.68 -1.08
CA LEU A 266 8.49 -14.30 -2.44
C LEU A 266 9.86 -13.62 -2.47
N TYR A 267 10.11 -12.69 -1.57
CA TYR A 267 11.36 -11.93 -1.52
C TYR A 267 12.56 -12.81 -1.14
N GLU A 268 12.40 -13.72 -0.19
CA GLU A 268 13.42 -14.71 0.18
C GLU A 268 13.77 -15.59 -1.02
N ARG A 269 12.76 -16.07 -1.76
CA ARG A 269 13.00 -16.84 -2.97
C ARG A 269 13.65 -16.03 -4.09
N MET A 270 13.30 -14.76 -4.22
CA MET A 270 14.01 -13.84 -5.13
C MET A 270 15.50 -13.71 -4.76
N ARG A 271 15.83 -13.66 -3.46
CA ARG A 271 17.23 -13.64 -2.99
C ARG A 271 17.95 -14.94 -3.33
N GLU A 272 17.36 -16.08 -3.05
CA GLU A 272 17.93 -17.40 -3.40
C GLU A 272 18.24 -17.51 -4.89
N LEU A 273 17.33 -17.03 -5.73
CA LEU A 273 17.50 -17.02 -7.19
C LEU A 273 18.30 -15.80 -7.71
N GLN A 274 18.88 -15.01 -6.80
CA GLN A 274 19.67 -13.81 -7.12
C GLN A 274 18.94 -12.81 -8.04
N LEU A 275 17.63 -12.66 -7.85
CA LEU A 275 16.75 -11.76 -8.61
C LEU A 275 16.54 -10.39 -7.94
N THR A 276 17.20 -10.15 -6.80
CA THR A 276 17.05 -8.91 -6.02
C THR A 276 17.86 -7.74 -6.56
N ASP A 277 18.81 -7.97 -7.48
CA ASP A 277 19.54 -6.90 -8.15
C ASP A 277 18.60 -6.01 -8.98
N GLU A 278 18.90 -4.71 -9.02
CA GLU A 278 18.08 -3.71 -9.68
C GLU A 278 17.72 -4.08 -11.13
N LEU A 279 18.68 -4.61 -11.88
CA LEU A 279 18.44 -5.05 -13.27
C LEU A 279 17.31 -6.07 -13.37
N TYR A 280 17.31 -7.09 -12.51
CA TYR A 280 16.31 -8.16 -12.56
C TYR A 280 14.98 -7.71 -11.96
N ARG A 281 15.01 -6.93 -10.88
CA ARG A 281 13.81 -6.29 -10.31
C ARG A 281 13.07 -5.49 -11.38
N GLN A 282 13.77 -4.65 -12.15
CA GLN A 282 13.18 -3.86 -13.24
C GLN A 282 12.55 -4.74 -14.32
N LYS A 283 13.13 -5.91 -14.63
CA LYS A 283 12.55 -6.85 -15.59
C LYS A 283 11.28 -7.52 -15.06
N ILE A 284 11.28 -7.91 -13.78
CA ILE A 284 10.09 -8.46 -13.12
C ILE A 284 8.98 -7.38 -13.05
N VAL A 285 9.33 -6.15 -12.70
CA VAL A 285 8.40 -5.01 -12.73
C VAL A 285 7.82 -4.80 -14.12
N THR A 286 8.61 -4.92 -15.18
CA THR A 286 8.13 -4.82 -16.58
C THR A 286 7.11 -5.91 -16.90
N ILE A 287 7.37 -7.16 -16.50
CA ILE A 287 6.44 -8.28 -16.70
C ILE A 287 5.13 -8.03 -15.92
N ALA A 288 5.25 -7.69 -14.65
CA ALA A 288 4.10 -7.43 -13.78
C ALA A 288 3.25 -6.26 -14.30
N LYS A 289 3.87 -5.12 -14.64
CA LYS A 289 3.17 -3.95 -15.21
C LYS A 289 2.47 -4.28 -16.53
N SER A 290 3.12 -5.03 -17.42
CA SER A 290 2.50 -5.43 -18.69
C SER A 290 1.32 -6.37 -18.48
N SER A 291 1.36 -7.24 -17.46
CA SER A 291 0.24 -8.07 -17.05
C SER A 291 -0.92 -7.25 -16.48
N LEU A 292 -0.61 -6.17 -15.78
CA LEU A 292 -1.58 -5.27 -15.17
C LEU A 292 -2.06 -4.16 -16.13
N ASP A 293 -1.39 -3.95 -17.27
CA ASP A 293 -1.74 -2.91 -18.25
C ASP A 293 -3.14 -3.14 -18.84
N VAL A 294 -3.97 -2.14 -18.68
CA VAL A 294 -5.38 -2.11 -19.10
C VAL A 294 -5.52 -2.06 -20.60
N ASN A 295 -4.67 -1.26 -21.20
CA ASN A 295 -4.72 -0.99 -22.62
C ASN A 295 -4.05 -2.12 -23.43
N ALA A 296 -3.27 -2.97 -22.76
CA ALA A 296 -2.70 -4.14 -23.40
C ALA A 296 -3.79 -5.16 -23.72
N GLN A 297 -3.89 -5.53 -24.96
CA GLN A 297 -4.83 -6.52 -25.50
C GLN A 297 -4.06 -7.60 -26.27
N GLY A 298 -4.78 -8.63 -26.72
CA GLY A 298 -4.22 -9.64 -27.60
C GLY A 298 -3.04 -10.43 -26.99
N LEU A 299 -2.06 -10.74 -27.84
CA LEU A 299 -0.93 -11.59 -27.50
C LEU A 299 -0.06 -11.02 -26.38
N LYS A 300 0.18 -9.69 -26.37
CA LYS A 300 0.97 -9.04 -25.33
C LYS A 300 0.41 -9.28 -23.95
N LYS A 301 -0.91 -9.10 -23.79
CA LYS A 301 -1.62 -9.30 -22.52
C LYS A 301 -1.54 -10.75 -22.06
N THR A 302 -1.80 -11.69 -22.97
CA THR A 302 -1.77 -13.13 -22.68
C THR A 302 -0.39 -13.56 -22.20
N LEU A 303 0.67 -13.18 -22.91
CA LEU A 303 2.06 -13.51 -22.55
C LEU A 303 2.46 -12.88 -21.21
N ALA A 304 2.14 -11.60 -21.00
CA ALA A 304 2.47 -10.91 -19.76
C ALA A 304 1.80 -11.58 -18.55
N THR A 305 0.52 -11.90 -18.66
CA THR A 305 -0.23 -12.58 -17.60
C THR A 305 0.35 -13.98 -17.33
N ARG A 306 0.67 -14.74 -18.36
CA ARG A 306 1.28 -16.06 -18.23
C ARG A 306 2.65 -16.00 -17.57
N PHE A 307 3.52 -15.08 -17.98
CA PHE A 307 4.84 -14.91 -17.36
C PHE A 307 4.76 -14.45 -15.92
N ALA A 308 3.87 -13.50 -15.60
CA ALA A 308 3.66 -13.05 -14.25
C ALA A 308 3.15 -14.18 -13.33
N LEU A 309 2.18 -14.96 -13.79
CA LEU A 309 1.65 -16.10 -13.04
C LEU A 309 2.74 -17.15 -12.77
N LEU A 310 3.44 -17.61 -13.83
CA LEU A 310 4.50 -18.60 -13.68
C LEU A 310 5.63 -18.11 -12.75
N LEU A 311 6.02 -16.83 -12.88
CA LEU A 311 7.06 -16.29 -12.03
C LEU A 311 6.60 -16.23 -10.57
N TYR A 312 5.34 -15.84 -10.33
CA TYR A 312 4.77 -15.87 -8.98
C TYR A 312 4.74 -17.30 -8.40
N GLU A 313 4.30 -18.28 -9.17
CA GLU A 313 4.22 -19.68 -8.75
C GLU A 313 5.62 -20.26 -8.42
N ILE A 314 6.66 -19.87 -9.16
CA ILE A 314 8.04 -20.25 -8.86
C ILE A 314 8.55 -19.57 -7.59
N LEU A 315 8.27 -18.28 -7.44
CA LEU A 315 8.69 -17.53 -6.25
C LEU A 315 7.92 -17.94 -4.99
N SER A 316 6.69 -18.43 -5.14
CA SER A 316 5.91 -19.04 -4.05
C SER A 316 6.22 -20.55 -3.84
N ARG A 317 7.19 -21.11 -4.58
CA ARG A 317 7.59 -22.52 -4.55
C ARG A 317 6.48 -23.51 -4.93
N SER A 318 5.43 -23.06 -5.61
CA SER A 318 4.36 -23.92 -6.09
C SER A 318 4.66 -24.60 -7.43
N ARG A 319 5.73 -24.15 -8.13
CA ARG A 319 6.25 -24.75 -9.36
C ARG A 319 7.78 -24.78 -9.41
N PRO A 320 8.35 -25.73 -10.14
CA PRO A 320 9.79 -25.80 -10.36
C PRO A 320 10.26 -24.65 -11.28
N PRO A 321 11.45 -24.07 -11.01
CA PRO A 321 11.98 -22.92 -11.75
C PRO A 321 12.22 -23.19 -13.25
N GLU A 322 12.48 -24.44 -13.62
CA GLU A 322 12.74 -24.89 -14.99
C GLU A 322 11.54 -24.67 -15.91
N GLU A 323 10.33 -24.71 -15.36
CA GLU A 323 9.12 -24.46 -16.15
C GLU A 323 9.08 -23.05 -16.73
N PHE A 324 9.50 -22.04 -15.96
CA PHE A 324 9.57 -20.66 -16.45
C PHE A 324 10.55 -20.55 -17.61
N VAL A 325 11.74 -21.14 -17.45
CA VAL A 325 12.80 -21.13 -18.48
C VAL A 325 12.32 -21.81 -19.76
N SER A 326 11.67 -22.96 -19.62
CA SER A 326 11.13 -23.73 -20.74
C SER A 326 10.05 -22.96 -21.50
N VAL A 327 9.09 -22.38 -20.79
CA VAL A 327 8.01 -21.59 -21.40
C VAL A 327 8.55 -20.37 -22.11
N VAL A 328 9.43 -19.61 -21.44
CA VAL A 328 10.02 -18.39 -22.02
C VAL A 328 10.84 -18.70 -23.27
N ASN A 329 11.64 -19.76 -23.26
CA ASN A 329 12.42 -20.16 -24.43
C ASN A 329 11.53 -20.56 -25.59
N ARG A 330 10.45 -21.29 -25.35
CA ARG A 330 9.49 -21.67 -26.40
C ARG A 330 8.83 -20.44 -27.02
N GLU A 331 8.37 -19.49 -26.23
CA GLU A 331 7.75 -18.26 -26.73
C GLU A 331 8.78 -17.39 -27.51
N TYR A 332 10.03 -17.33 -27.02
CA TYR A 332 11.10 -16.62 -27.70
C TYR A 332 11.40 -17.25 -29.10
N LEU A 333 11.50 -18.58 -29.17
CA LEU A 333 11.73 -19.30 -30.43
C LEU A 333 10.57 -19.11 -31.41
N SER A 334 9.33 -19.25 -30.93
CA SER A 334 8.14 -19.03 -31.75
C SER A 334 8.15 -17.66 -32.43
N LEU A 335 8.44 -16.60 -31.66
CA LEU A 335 8.50 -15.24 -32.22
C LEU A 335 9.71 -14.98 -33.10
N SER A 336 10.85 -15.63 -32.82
CA SER A 336 12.04 -15.51 -33.70
C SER A 336 11.84 -16.11 -35.11
N MET A 337 11.00 -17.14 -35.21
CA MET A 337 10.61 -17.74 -36.49
C MET A 337 9.64 -16.85 -37.29
N PHE A 338 8.87 -15.99 -36.64
CA PHE A 338 7.93 -15.06 -37.29
C PHE A 338 8.54 -13.69 -37.63
N ARG A 339 9.85 -13.50 -37.51
CA ARG A 339 10.55 -12.23 -37.76
C ARG A 339 10.52 -11.74 -39.21
N GLY A 340 9.35 -11.64 -39.82
CA GLY A 340 9.09 -10.93 -41.08
C GLY A 340 8.94 -9.41 -40.95
N GLY A 341 9.46 -8.79 -39.88
CA GLY A 341 9.50 -7.35 -39.67
C GLY A 341 8.58 -6.85 -38.55
N ILE A 342 9.19 -6.30 -37.51
CA ILE A 342 8.50 -5.56 -36.47
C ILE A 342 7.92 -4.30 -37.10
N ARG A 343 6.60 -4.23 -37.26
CA ARG A 343 5.90 -3.13 -37.97
C ARG A 343 5.06 -2.23 -37.08
N SER A 344 4.79 -2.63 -35.83
CA SER A 344 3.91 -1.88 -34.92
C SER A 344 4.55 -1.62 -33.57
N ASP A 345 4.03 -0.64 -32.82
CA ASP A 345 4.44 -0.38 -31.43
C ASP A 345 4.01 -1.51 -30.49
N GLU A 346 2.99 -2.28 -30.85
CA GLU A 346 2.58 -3.49 -30.14
C GLU A 346 3.65 -4.57 -30.24
N ASP A 347 4.22 -4.79 -31.43
CA ASP A 347 5.31 -5.75 -31.66
C ASP A 347 6.56 -5.41 -30.83
N LYS A 348 6.90 -4.12 -30.74
CA LYS A 348 8.00 -3.64 -29.86
C LYS A 348 7.71 -3.95 -28.39
N GLY A 349 6.47 -3.73 -27.94
CA GLY A 349 6.03 -4.03 -26.59
C GLY A 349 6.12 -5.52 -26.25
N ILE A 350 5.75 -6.39 -27.18
CA ILE A 350 5.86 -7.86 -27.04
C ILE A 350 7.34 -8.25 -26.99
N GLN A 351 8.17 -7.71 -27.88
CA GLN A 351 9.60 -8.00 -27.88
C GLN A 351 10.25 -7.61 -26.53
N GLN A 352 9.99 -6.41 -26.02
CA GLN A 352 10.54 -5.94 -24.75
C GLN A 352 10.10 -6.82 -23.57
N LEU A 353 8.84 -7.30 -23.58
CA LEU A 353 8.31 -8.21 -22.58
C LEU A 353 9.09 -9.55 -22.60
N ILE A 354 9.25 -10.14 -23.78
CA ILE A 354 9.95 -11.43 -23.95
C ILE A 354 11.43 -11.29 -23.60
N GLU A 355 12.11 -10.23 -24.02
CA GLU A 355 13.49 -9.96 -23.63
C GLU A 355 13.64 -9.85 -22.10
N SER A 356 12.66 -9.24 -21.45
CA SER A 356 12.63 -9.17 -19.99
C SER A 356 12.48 -10.55 -19.37
N ALA A 357 11.55 -11.35 -19.85
CA ALA A 357 11.34 -12.72 -19.39
C ALA A 357 12.57 -13.63 -19.64
N VAL A 358 13.20 -13.53 -20.81
CA VAL A 358 14.44 -14.26 -21.14
C VAL A 358 15.58 -13.91 -20.18
N LYS A 359 15.77 -12.63 -19.86
CA LYS A 359 16.81 -12.20 -18.90
C LYS A 359 16.57 -12.76 -17.52
N VAL A 360 15.32 -12.72 -17.03
CA VAL A 360 14.94 -13.33 -15.74
C VAL A 360 15.13 -14.85 -15.80
N GLY A 361 14.67 -15.52 -16.85
CA GLY A 361 14.82 -16.98 -17.01
C GLY A 361 16.28 -17.44 -17.03
N ARG A 362 17.16 -16.72 -17.73
CA ARG A 362 18.60 -17.02 -17.75
C ARG A 362 19.23 -16.88 -16.36
N LYS A 363 18.80 -15.87 -15.59
CA LYS A 363 19.31 -15.69 -14.23
C LYS A 363 18.84 -16.80 -13.30
N ILE A 364 17.55 -17.18 -13.38
CA ILE A 364 17.02 -18.33 -12.65
C ILE A 364 17.83 -19.58 -12.96
N TRP A 365 18.05 -19.87 -14.23
CA TRP A 365 18.81 -21.04 -14.65
C TRP A 365 20.25 -21.04 -14.13
N SER A 366 20.96 -19.91 -14.25
CA SER A 366 22.33 -19.80 -13.75
C SER A 366 22.43 -19.97 -12.23
N SER A 367 21.42 -19.50 -11.50
CA SER A 367 21.38 -19.65 -10.03
C SER A 367 21.14 -21.11 -9.62
N LEU A 368 20.33 -21.87 -10.37
CA LEU A 368 20.13 -23.31 -10.14
C LEU A 368 21.40 -24.11 -10.41
N MET A 369 22.06 -23.85 -11.53
CA MET A 369 23.33 -24.56 -11.86
C MET A 369 24.44 -24.31 -10.84
N GLN A 370 24.47 -23.10 -10.25
CA GLN A 370 25.41 -22.79 -9.18
C GLN A 370 25.08 -23.53 -7.87
N ALA A 371 23.78 -23.72 -7.58
CA ALA A 371 23.35 -24.44 -6.38
C ALA A 371 23.58 -25.97 -6.48
N GLU A 372 23.59 -26.55 -7.68
CA GLU A 372 23.89 -27.98 -7.91
C GLU A 372 25.39 -28.29 -7.91
N ALA A 373 26.24 -27.25 -8.05
CA ALA A 373 27.71 -27.40 -8.11
C ALA A 373 28.39 -27.31 -6.72
N ILE A 374 27.62 -27.07 -5.66
CA ILE A 374 28.04 -27.01 -4.25
C ILE A 374 27.53 -28.24 -3.52
#